data_5608d89dc4fe89ddc5a8c1ae177b6bc1
#
_entry.id   5608d89dc4fe89ddc5a8c1ae177b6bc1
#
_cell.length_a   1.000
_cell.length_b   1.000
_cell.length_c   1.000
_cell.angle_alpha   90.00
_cell.angle_beta   90.00
_cell.angle_gamma   90.00
#
_symmetry.space_group_name_H-M   'P 1'
#
loop_
_entity.id
_entity.type
_entity.pdbx_description
1 polymer ?
#
loop_
_entity_poly.entity_id
_entity_poly.type
_entity_poly.pdbx_seq_one_letter_code
_entity_poly.pdbx_strand_id
1 'polypeptide(L)'
;LSRNGMAIFPDLNDAYSIQRNDQIRIRDVGANFGIQTTLLMKKDQWVTLAATLESKPRFTAFYSDITIKSVSYYDPTVQKTFTDSDTVTYHEQVKGKVRLPLSAGAGISYVKKNKLEMNADCFYQAWSKASFPSDVSYELLKDRMVVAVGGEYIPDKFSIRSYTQRM
;
A
#
# COMPACT_ATOMS: atom_id res chain seq x y z
N LEU A 1 -11.01 -3.56 -2.71
CA LEU A 1 -10.51 -2.47 -3.56
C LEU A 1 -11.45 -2.35 -4.76
N SER A 2 -11.92 -1.15 -5.04
CA SER A 2 -12.77 -0.87 -6.21
C SER A 2 -12.11 0.25 -7.01
N ARG A 3 -12.08 0.10 -8.32
CA ARG A 3 -11.60 1.12 -9.26
C ARG A 3 -12.68 1.36 -10.30
N ASN A 4 -13.09 2.62 -10.44
CA ASN A 4 -14.02 3.06 -11.47
C ASN A 4 -13.25 3.95 -12.45
N GLY A 5 -13.33 3.63 -13.72
CA GLY A 5 -12.81 4.47 -14.80
C GLY A 5 -13.96 4.81 -15.74
N MET A 6 -14.05 6.08 -16.13
CA MET A 6 -15.05 6.56 -17.09
C MET A 6 -14.35 7.48 -18.10
N ALA A 7 -14.50 7.22 -19.38
CA ALA A 7 -14.12 8.11 -20.46
C ALA A 7 -15.39 8.57 -21.18
N ILE A 8 -15.63 9.89 -21.18
CA ILE A 8 -16.79 10.51 -21.81
C ILE A 8 -16.26 11.41 -22.94
N PHE A 9 -16.85 11.31 -24.12
CA PHE A 9 -16.57 12.16 -25.27
C PHE A 9 -17.82 12.95 -25.65
N PRO A 10 -18.10 14.11 -24.98
CA PRO A 10 -19.38 14.80 -25.10
C PRO A 10 -19.63 15.48 -26.46
N ASP A 11 -18.59 15.77 -27.23
CA ASP A 11 -18.68 16.64 -28.40
C ASP A 11 -18.55 15.92 -29.76
N LEU A 12 -18.49 14.60 -29.78
CA LEU A 12 -18.42 13.81 -31.01
C LEU A 12 -19.71 13.02 -31.21
N ASN A 13 -20.50 13.38 -32.21
CA ASN A 13 -21.54 12.50 -32.75
C ASN A 13 -20.85 11.20 -33.16
N ASP A 14 -21.22 10.06 -32.60
CA ASP A 14 -20.61 8.72 -32.77
C ASP A 14 -19.46 8.35 -31.80
N ALA A 15 -19.15 9.19 -30.82
CA ALA A 15 -18.19 8.79 -29.79
C ALA A 15 -18.84 7.88 -28.74
N TYR A 16 -18.14 6.82 -28.40
CA TYR A 16 -18.58 5.89 -27.35
C TYR A 16 -18.04 6.33 -26.00
N SER A 17 -18.92 6.38 -25.00
CA SER A 17 -18.49 6.45 -23.61
C SER A 17 -18.17 5.04 -23.11
N ILE A 18 -17.05 4.88 -22.45
CA ILE A 18 -16.63 3.61 -21.86
C ILE A 18 -16.60 3.77 -20.36
N GLN A 19 -17.38 2.95 -19.67
CA GLN A 19 -17.35 2.84 -18.22
C GLN A 19 -16.81 1.47 -17.83
N ARG A 20 -15.74 1.46 -17.03
CA ARG A 20 -15.12 0.26 -16.49
C ARG A 20 -15.20 0.26 -14.98
N ASN A 21 -15.68 -0.84 -14.41
CA ASN A 21 -15.76 -1.04 -12.97
C ASN A 21 -15.03 -2.35 -12.61
N ASP A 22 -13.89 -2.20 -11.93
CA ASP A 22 -13.08 -3.32 -11.44
C ASP A 22 -13.24 -3.45 -9.93
N GLN A 23 -13.64 -4.60 -9.44
CA GLN A 23 -13.78 -4.88 -8.02
C GLN A 23 -12.99 -6.12 -7.60
N ILE A 24 -12.14 -5.98 -6.59
CA ILE A 24 -11.41 -7.10 -5.98
C ILE A 24 -11.83 -7.22 -4.52
N ARG A 25 -12.30 -8.40 -4.13
CA ARG A 25 -12.61 -8.77 -2.74
C ARG A 25 -11.61 -9.81 -2.27
N ILE A 26 -10.88 -9.51 -1.20
CA ILE A 26 -9.91 -10.39 -0.58
C ILE A 26 -10.40 -10.70 0.84
N ARG A 27 -10.44 -12.01 1.19
CA ARG A 27 -10.70 -12.46 2.56
C ARG A 27 -9.66 -13.52 2.88
N ASP A 28 -8.77 -13.21 3.79
CA ASP A 28 -7.79 -14.20 4.28
C ASP A 28 -7.09 -13.71 5.56
N VAL A 29 -6.27 -14.58 6.15
CA VAL A 29 -5.53 -14.34 7.37
C VAL A 29 -4.04 -14.29 7.05
N GLY A 30 -3.35 -13.23 7.50
CA GLY A 30 -1.90 -13.09 7.44
C GLY A 30 -1.28 -13.31 8.82
N ALA A 31 -0.01 -13.72 8.86
CA ALA A 31 0.75 -13.85 10.09
C ALA A 31 2.02 -12.98 10.03
N ASN A 32 2.23 -12.21 11.10
CA ASN A 32 3.42 -11.40 11.30
C ASN A 32 4.17 -11.91 12.53
N PHE A 33 5.47 -12.04 12.41
CA PHE A 33 6.36 -12.48 13.48
C PHE A 33 7.31 -11.33 13.81
N GLY A 34 7.52 -11.11 15.10
CA GLY A 34 8.49 -10.13 15.58
C GLY A 34 9.25 -10.68 16.77
N ILE A 35 10.53 -10.37 16.83
CA ILE A 35 11.39 -10.64 17.98
C ILE A 35 12.13 -9.37 18.37
N GLN A 36 12.21 -9.13 19.66
CA GLN A 36 12.97 -8.02 20.21
C GLN A 36 13.77 -8.49 21.42
N THR A 37 15.01 -8.04 21.52
CA THR A 37 15.87 -8.31 22.67
C THR A 37 16.61 -7.06 23.08
N THR A 38 16.74 -6.89 24.40
CA THR A 38 17.48 -5.76 24.97
C THR A 38 18.69 -6.29 25.73
N LEU A 39 19.86 -5.79 25.37
CA LEU A 39 21.13 -6.15 25.96
C LEU A 39 21.63 -4.99 26.82
N LEU A 40 21.90 -5.27 28.10
CA LEU A 40 22.52 -4.31 29.00
C LEU A 40 24.02 -4.30 28.76
N MET A 41 24.56 -3.19 28.27
CA MET A 41 26.01 -3.07 28.00
C MET A 41 26.81 -2.60 29.23
N LYS A 42 26.31 -1.55 29.89
CA LYS A 42 26.88 -0.96 31.10
C LYS A 42 25.79 -0.34 31.94
N LYS A 43 26.13 0.14 33.13
CA LYS A 43 25.23 0.92 33.96
C LYS A 43 24.66 2.10 33.14
N ASP A 44 23.36 2.20 33.04
CA ASP A 44 22.63 3.25 32.30
C ASP A 44 22.83 3.24 30.76
N GLN A 45 23.29 2.12 30.16
CA GLN A 45 23.43 1.96 28.70
C GLN A 45 22.87 0.61 28.25
N TRP A 46 22.05 0.62 27.22
CA TRP A 46 21.51 -0.61 26.64
C TRP A 46 21.36 -0.49 25.11
N VAL A 47 21.39 -1.62 24.47
CA VAL A 47 21.12 -1.79 23.05
C VAL A 47 19.90 -2.69 22.91
N THR A 48 18.95 -2.29 22.12
CA THR A 48 17.80 -3.09 21.73
C THR A 48 17.93 -3.47 20.26
N LEU A 49 17.78 -4.76 19.98
CA LEU A 49 17.73 -5.31 18.64
C LEU A 49 16.33 -5.81 18.38
N ALA A 50 15.78 -5.53 17.21
CA ALA A 50 14.48 -5.99 16.78
C ALA A 50 14.53 -6.53 15.35
N ALA A 51 13.76 -7.58 15.09
CA ALA A 51 13.51 -8.09 13.75
C ALA A 51 12.04 -8.44 13.57
N THR A 52 11.52 -8.16 12.39
CA THR A 52 10.14 -8.49 12.01
C THR A 52 10.14 -9.22 10.69
N LEU A 53 9.24 -10.19 10.57
CA LEU A 53 9.02 -10.94 9.35
C LEU A 53 7.52 -11.09 9.13
N GLU A 54 7.04 -10.57 8.02
CA GLU A 54 5.69 -10.76 7.56
C GLU A 54 5.67 -11.89 6.52
N SER A 55 4.84 -12.89 6.77
CA SER A 55 4.77 -14.03 5.86
C SER A 55 4.27 -13.57 4.49
N LYS A 56 4.66 -14.31 3.45
CA LYS A 56 4.17 -14.12 2.08
C LYS A 56 2.77 -14.73 1.95
N PRO A 57 1.69 -13.99 2.27
CA PRO A 57 0.35 -14.56 2.26
C PRO A 57 -0.11 -14.78 0.82
N ARG A 58 -0.72 -15.93 0.60
CA ARG A 58 -1.42 -16.25 -0.65
C ARG A 58 -2.90 -16.15 -0.37
N PHE A 59 -3.52 -15.10 -0.85
CA PHE A 59 -4.94 -14.86 -0.65
C PHE A 59 -5.77 -15.40 -1.81
N THR A 60 -6.96 -15.86 -1.49
CA THR A 60 -8.00 -16.06 -2.49
C THR A 60 -8.71 -14.74 -2.70
N ALA A 61 -8.69 -14.25 -3.93
CA ALA A 61 -9.40 -13.05 -4.34
C ALA A 61 -10.57 -13.42 -5.25
N PHE A 62 -11.65 -12.69 -5.13
CA PHE A 62 -12.75 -12.69 -6.08
C PHE A 62 -12.67 -11.40 -6.88
N TYR A 63 -12.55 -11.56 -8.19
CA TYR A 63 -12.45 -10.48 -9.14
C TYR A 63 -13.75 -10.33 -9.92
N SER A 64 -14.23 -9.11 -10.05
CA SER A 64 -15.36 -8.75 -10.89
C SER A 64 -14.96 -7.59 -11.78
N ASP A 65 -15.19 -7.71 -13.07
CA ASP A 65 -14.91 -6.71 -14.10
C ASP A 65 -16.14 -6.53 -14.97
N ILE A 66 -16.62 -5.29 -15.04
CA ILE A 66 -17.75 -4.91 -15.88
C ILE A 66 -17.31 -3.72 -16.72
N THR A 67 -17.34 -3.91 -18.04
CA THR A 67 -17.08 -2.83 -19.00
C THR A 67 -18.35 -2.59 -19.83
N ILE A 68 -18.90 -1.39 -19.73
CA ILE A 68 -20.09 -0.94 -20.44
C ILE A 68 -19.64 0.11 -21.47
N LYS A 69 -20.07 -0.08 -22.71
CA LYS A 69 -19.95 0.86 -23.81
C LYS A 69 -21.32 1.49 -24.05
N SER A 70 -21.39 2.81 -24.06
CA SER A 70 -22.63 3.52 -24.31
C SER A 70 -22.49 4.60 -25.38
N VAL A 71 -23.55 4.75 -26.19
CA VAL A 71 -23.68 5.82 -27.17
C VAL A 71 -24.91 6.62 -26.82
N SER A 72 -24.77 7.93 -26.83
CA SER A 72 -25.92 8.82 -26.68
C SER A 72 -26.15 9.59 -27.99
N TYR A 73 -27.36 9.57 -28.49
CA TYR A 73 -27.75 10.32 -29.66
C TYR A 73 -29.03 11.14 -29.36
N TYR A 74 -29.11 12.32 -29.96
CA TYR A 74 -30.22 13.21 -29.81
C TYR A 74 -31.19 13.05 -31.00
N ASP A 75 -32.44 12.74 -30.73
CA ASP A 75 -33.49 12.70 -31.75
C ASP A 75 -34.25 14.03 -31.77
N PRO A 76 -34.12 14.85 -32.82
CA PRO A 76 -34.77 16.15 -32.92
C PRO A 76 -36.28 16.04 -33.10
N THR A 77 -36.79 14.90 -33.54
CA THR A 77 -38.23 14.71 -33.79
C THR A 77 -39.01 14.64 -32.48
N VAL A 78 -38.45 13.97 -31.49
CA VAL A 78 -39.04 13.81 -30.14
C VAL A 78 -38.38 14.69 -29.10
N GLN A 79 -37.36 15.48 -29.48
CA GLN A 79 -36.58 16.36 -28.60
C GLN A 79 -36.05 15.64 -27.35
N LYS A 80 -35.55 14.42 -27.53
CA LYS A 80 -35.03 13.61 -26.46
C LYS A 80 -33.66 13.00 -26.80
N THR A 81 -32.81 12.85 -25.79
CA THR A 81 -31.58 12.10 -25.89
C THR A 81 -31.84 10.65 -25.50
N PHE A 82 -31.45 9.75 -26.37
CA PHE A 82 -31.48 8.31 -26.13
C PHE A 82 -30.04 7.85 -25.84
N THR A 83 -29.91 6.90 -24.92
CA THR A 83 -28.62 6.26 -24.62
C THR A 83 -28.80 4.77 -24.85
N ASP A 84 -28.02 4.25 -25.77
CA ASP A 84 -27.90 2.81 -26.00
C ASP A 84 -26.61 2.30 -25.31
N SER A 85 -26.72 1.20 -24.59
CA SER A 85 -25.65 0.68 -23.76
C SER A 85 -25.47 -0.81 -24.03
N ASP A 86 -24.24 -1.20 -24.31
CA ASP A 86 -23.85 -2.58 -24.51
C ASP A 86 -22.76 -2.99 -23.50
N THR A 87 -22.90 -4.20 -22.96
CA THR A 87 -21.93 -4.76 -22.02
C THR A 87 -20.86 -5.51 -22.80
N VAL A 88 -19.68 -4.90 -22.90
CA VAL A 88 -18.56 -5.46 -23.67
C VAL A 88 -17.86 -6.59 -22.92
N THR A 89 -17.73 -6.44 -21.59
CA THR A 89 -17.07 -7.44 -20.74
C THR A 89 -17.86 -7.59 -19.45
N TYR A 90 -18.15 -8.82 -19.10
CA TYR A 90 -18.80 -9.17 -17.84
C TYR A 90 -18.12 -10.37 -17.21
N HIS A 91 -17.39 -10.15 -16.14
CA HIS A 91 -16.84 -11.21 -15.30
C HIS A 91 -17.29 -10.97 -13.87
N GLU A 92 -18.05 -11.89 -13.33
CA GLU A 92 -18.54 -11.79 -11.95
C GLU A 92 -17.91 -12.86 -11.08
N GLN A 93 -17.30 -12.42 -9.97
CA GLN A 93 -16.73 -13.29 -8.92
C GLN A 93 -15.75 -14.36 -9.44
N VAL A 94 -14.96 -14.04 -10.44
CA VAL A 94 -13.89 -14.93 -10.90
C VAL A 94 -12.88 -15.13 -9.80
N LYS A 95 -12.65 -16.38 -9.41
CA LYS A 95 -11.71 -16.74 -8.35
C LYS A 95 -10.28 -16.62 -8.85
N GLY A 96 -9.48 -15.81 -8.21
CA GLY A 96 -8.07 -15.63 -8.48
C GLY A 96 -7.20 -15.80 -7.24
N LYS A 97 -5.88 -15.88 -7.42
CA LYS A 97 -4.91 -15.93 -6.32
C LYS A 97 -4.13 -14.62 -6.29
N VAL A 98 -4.16 -13.94 -5.15
CA VAL A 98 -3.30 -12.78 -4.87
C VAL A 98 -2.12 -13.25 -4.03
N ARG A 99 -0.92 -12.84 -4.40
CA ARG A 99 0.29 -13.02 -3.60
C ARG A 99 0.80 -11.65 -3.20
N LEU A 100 0.82 -11.38 -1.90
CA LEU A 100 1.47 -10.18 -1.38
C LEU A 100 2.98 -10.39 -1.25
N PRO A 101 3.77 -9.31 -1.21
CA PRO A 101 5.22 -9.40 -1.05
C PRO A 101 5.57 -9.97 0.33
N LEU A 102 6.70 -10.63 0.39
CA LEU A 102 7.39 -10.88 1.66
C LEU A 102 7.90 -9.54 2.18
N SER A 103 7.68 -9.26 3.47
CA SER A 103 8.19 -8.07 4.13
C SER A 103 9.08 -8.48 5.30
N ALA A 104 10.23 -7.84 5.44
CA ALA A 104 11.16 -8.06 6.53
C ALA A 104 11.68 -6.72 7.06
N GLY A 105 11.84 -6.61 8.36
CA GLY A 105 12.38 -5.44 9.01
C GLY A 105 13.42 -5.80 10.06
N ALA A 106 14.40 -4.93 10.26
CA ALA A 106 15.36 -5.03 11.34
C ALA A 106 15.63 -3.64 11.91
N GLY A 107 15.79 -3.56 13.23
CA GLY A 107 16.05 -2.30 13.93
C GLY A 107 17.06 -2.47 15.04
N ILE A 108 17.79 -1.39 15.30
CA ILE A 108 18.71 -1.25 16.41
C ILE A 108 18.43 0.08 17.13
N SER A 109 18.39 0.03 18.43
CA SER A 109 18.29 1.20 19.29
C SER A 109 19.41 1.17 20.31
N TYR A 110 20.11 2.29 20.47
CA TYR A 110 21.07 2.50 21.52
C TYR A 110 20.59 3.63 22.42
N VAL A 111 20.55 3.36 23.71
CA VAL A 111 20.14 4.34 24.70
C VAL A 111 21.19 4.48 25.79
N LYS A 112 21.61 5.71 26.04
CA LYS A 112 22.36 6.11 27.21
C LYS A 112 21.47 7.03 28.05
N LYS A 113 21.04 6.53 29.20
CA LYS A 113 20.07 7.19 30.08
C LYS A 113 20.36 8.67 30.26
N ASN A 114 19.33 9.50 30.03
CA ASN A 114 19.37 10.96 30.21
C ASN A 114 20.42 11.72 29.35
N LYS A 115 20.98 11.09 28.31
CA LYS A 115 22.00 11.75 27.47
C LYS A 115 21.81 11.55 25.97
N LEU A 116 21.58 10.31 25.54
CA LEU A 116 21.61 10.00 24.12
C LEU A 116 20.67 8.86 23.83
N GLU A 117 19.88 9.01 22.78
CA GLU A 117 19.13 7.94 22.14
C GLU A 117 19.43 7.96 20.65
N MET A 118 19.70 6.80 20.08
CA MET A 118 19.94 6.63 18.64
C MET A 118 19.19 5.40 18.16
N ASN A 119 18.46 5.55 17.06
CA ASN A 119 17.66 4.50 16.45
C ASN A 119 17.99 4.40 14.97
N ALA A 120 18.07 3.18 14.46
CA ALA A 120 18.19 2.90 13.04
C ALA A 120 17.34 1.70 12.68
N ASP A 121 16.53 1.85 11.63
CA ASP A 121 15.60 0.85 11.14
C ASP A 121 15.77 0.64 9.65
N CYS A 122 15.66 -0.60 9.21
CA CYS A 122 15.61 -0.98 7.81
C CYS A 122 14.39 -1.86 7.57
N PHE A 123 13.62 -1.55 6.55
CA PHE A 123 12.45 -2.32 6.15
C PHE A 123 12.48 -2.60 4.66
N TYR A 124 12.28 -3.86 4.29
CA TYR A 124 12.30 -4.34 2.91
C TYR A 124 11.01 -5.06 2.55
N GLN A 125 10.49 -4.79 1.35
CA GLN A 125 9.31 -5.43 0.76
C GLN A 125 9.60 -5.87 -0.67
N ALA A 126 9.45 -7.15 -0.95
CA ALA A 126 9.71 -7.75 -2.26
C ALA A 126 8.49 -7.62 -3.21
N TRP A 127 8.11 -6.40 -3.58
CA TRP A 127 6.95 -6.12 -4.44
C TRP A 127 7.09 -6.71 -5.85
N SER A 128 8.30 -6.90 -6.36
CA SER A 128 8.56 -7.58 -7.64
C SER A 128 8.04 -9.03 -7.68
N LYS A 129 7.80 -9.62 -6.51
CA LYS A 129 7.28 -10.99 -6.35
C LYS A 129 5.78 -11.03 -6.01
N ALA A 130 5.12 -9.88 -5.95
CA ALA A 130 3.68 -9.80 -5.78
C ALA A 130 2.97 -10.27 -7.06
N SER A 131 1.76 -10.79 -6.93
CA SER A 131 0.95 -11.24 -8.07
C SER A 131 -0.53 -11.02 -7.77
N PHE A 132 -1.25 -10.46 -8.75
CA PHE A 132 -2.66 -10.16 -8.66
C PHE A 132 -3.41 -10.79 -9.83
N PRO A 133 -4.69 -11.16 -9.73
CA PRO A 133 -5.44 -11.86 -10.75
C PRO A 133 -6.06 -10.94 -11.83
N SER A 134 -5.40 -9.87 -12.23
CA SER A 134 -5.89 -8.98 -13.28
C SER A 134 -4.82 -8.74 -14.33
N ASP A 135 -5.20 -8.34 -15.55
CA ASP A 135 -4.30 -8.05 -16.68
C ASP A 135 -3.41 -6.80 -16.48
N VAL A 136 -3.34 -6.30 -15.25
CA VAL A 136 -2.43 -5.21 -14.90
C VAL A 136 -1.01 -5.76 -14.93
N SER A 137 -0.18 -5.22 -15.80
CA SER A 137 1.23 -5.58 -15.93
C SER A 137 1.97 -5.40 -14.61
N TYR A 138 2.23 -6.49 -13.91
CA TYR A 138 2.97 -6.51 -12.63
C TYR A 138 4.46 -6.20 -12.79
N GLU A 139 4.95 -6.21 -14.01
CA GLU A 139 6.33 -5.86 -14.36
C GLU A 139 6.76 -4.47 -13.89
N LEU A 140 5.79 -3.62 -13.53
CA LEU A 140 6.04 -2.27 -13.02
C LEU A 140 6.26 -2.20 -11.51
N LEU A 141 6.00 -3.29 -10.76
CA LEU A 141 6.19 -3.30 -9.33
C LEU A 141 7.66 -3.52 -8.98
N LYS A 142 8.26 -2.55 -8.31
CA LYS A 142 9.65 -2.59 -7.84
C LYS A 142 9.70 -2.86 -6.34
N ASP A 143 10.72 -3.57 -5.92
CA ASP A 143 11.01 -3.79 -4.52
C ASP A 143 11.19 -2.45 -3.79
N ARG A 144 10.69 -2.41 -2.56
CA ARG A 144 10.77 -1.23 -1.71
C ARG A 144 11.71 -1.50 -0.56
N MET A 145 12.65 -0.59 -0.36
CA MET A 145 13.52 -0.55 0.81
C MET A 145 13.37 0.82 1.48
N VAL A 146 13.22 0.82 2.79
CA VAL A 146 13.16 2.03 3.61
C VAL A 146 14.20 1.90 4.69
N VAL A 147 15.04 2.92 4.83
CA VAL A 147 16.00 3.06 5.92
C VAL A 147 15.64 4.34 6.66
N ALA A 148 15.51 4.25 7.97
CA ALA A 148 15.27 5.38 8.85
C ALA A 148 16.36 5.42 9.92
N VAL A 149 16.84 6.62 10.21
CA VAL A 149 17.80 6.87 11.29
C VAL A 149 17.34 8.08 12.07
N GLY A 150 17.35 7.97 13.38
CA GLY A 150 16.96 9.02 14.29
C GLY A 150 17.83 9.07 15.53
N GLY A 151 17.87 10.22 16.19
CA GLY A 151 18.59 10.33 17.44
C GLY A 151 18.16 11.57 18.21
N GLU A 152 18.29 11.49 19.52
CA GLU A 152 18.07 12.55 20.46
C GLU A 152 19.28 12.69 21.38
N TYR A 153 19.76 13.90 21.54
CA TYR A 153 20.85 14.22 22.45
C TYR A 153 20.42 15.28 23.45
N ILE A 154 20.57 14.96 24.74
CA ILE A 154 20.22 15.85 25.85
C ILE A 154 21.52 16.17 26.60
N PRO A 155 22.14 17.36 26.40
CA PRO A 155 23.43 17.71 27.03
C PRO A 155 23.36 17.67 28.55
N ASP A 156 22.30 18.22 29.14
CA ASP A 156 22.05 18.24 30.57
C ASP A 156 20.54 18.25 30.86
N LYS A 157 20.03 17.12 31.32
CA LYS A 157 18.60 16.93 31.65
C LYS A 157 18.17 17.76 32.87
N PHE A 158 19.09 18.10 33.76
CA PHE A 158 18.82 18.83 35.00
C PHE A 158 19.17 20.30 34.91
N SER A 159 19.57 20.80 33.75
CA SER A 159 19.85 22.20 33.54
C SER A 159 18.61 23.08 33.70
N ILE A 160 18.70 24.08 34.53
CA ILE A 160 17.63 25.10 34.73
C ILE A 160 17.60 26.08 33.55
N ARG A 161 18.62 26.09 32.68
CA ARG A 161 18.69 26.97 31.51
C ARG A 161 17.79 26.46 30.39
N SER A 162 16.72 27.18 30.09
CA SER A 162 15.70 26.76 29.12
C SER A 162 16.18 26.55 27.69
N TYR A 163 17.36 27.08 27.29
CA TYR A 163 17.91 26.87 25.97
C TYR A 163 18.68 25.56 25.83
N THR A 164 19.18 24.98 26.94
CA THR A 164 19.87 23.68 26.95
C THR A 164 18.90 22.48 26.90
N GLN A 165 17.62 22.72 27.11
CA GLN A 165 16.55 21.70 27.06
C GLN A 165 15.92 21.54 25.68
N ARG A 166 16.26 22.40 24.70
CA ARG A 166 15.62 22.44 23.36
C ARG A 166 16.54 22.06 22.21
N MET A 167 17.72 21.55 22.49
CA MET A 167 18.62 21.02 21.45
C MET A 167 18.57 19.52 21.38
#